data_118b4709c81769e535d5e7bbf40704f5
#
_entry.id   118b4709c81769e535d5e7bbf40704f5
#
_cell.length_a   1.000
_cell.length_b   1.000
_cell.length_c   1.000
_cell.angle_alpha   90.00
_cell.angle_beta   90.00
_cell.angle_gamma   90.00
#
_symmetry.space_group_name_H-M   'P 1'
#
loop_
_entity.id
_entity.type
_entity.pdbx_description
1 polymer ?
#
loop_
_entity_poly.entity_id
_entity_poly.type
_entity_poly.pdbx_seq_one_letter_code
_entity_poly.pdbx_strand_id
1 'polypeptide(L)'
;MALVDGLNHLLVQVSDLDRSEAFYRDVFELELVGRDLVNEEGPNSLLKTNSGHMILLVQVAHPVKPFRPNSIAIHHAFYLTMEQYNRAIERRRAAGHDVGDTRKAFRAEGQYSFDVFDPDGHRYQVQAVGPEASKIIKAGKGKVVCGNARDFAPGSVTHFKDAQFYLVRHDTGFLALSHWCTHMNGVLKWQQSYWSFFCPFHDATFNRKGESTSHKAGYPPLRHHPVQIDAAGTVIVDTDELLGRKAFSPDQVTPWPCMAAALAQEN
;
A
#
# COMPACT_ATOMS: atom_id res chain seq x y z
N MET A 1 12.72 15.80 7.84
CA MET A 1 12.62 14.67 8.80
C MET A 1 11.29 14.84 9.51
N ALA A 2 10.46 13.80 9.61
CA ALA A 2 9.22 13.90 10.39
C ALA A 2 9.55 14.06 11.88
N LEU A 3 8.74 14.83 12.59
CA LEU A 3 8.90 15.01 14.05
C LEU A 3 8.37 13.78 14.82
N VAL A 4 7.52 12.95 14.17
CA VAL A 4 6.83 11.81 14.77
C VAL A 4 7.38 10.51 14.18
N ASP A 5 7.81 9.58 15.03
CA ASP A 5 8.39 8.29 14.62
C ASP A 5 7.35 7.18 14.40
N GLY A 6 6.16 7.32 14.98
CA GLY A 6 5.10 6.33 14.83
C GLY A 6 3.86 6.59 15.67
N LEU A 7 2.92 5.67 15.60
CA LEU A 7 1.73 5.65 16.44
C LEU A 7 2.07 4.93 17.75
N ASN A 8 1.85 5.57 18.89
CA ASN A 8 2.07 4.96 20.20
C ASN A 8 0.90 4.03 20.57
N HIS A 9 -0.32 4.59 20.62
CA HIS A 9 -1.52 3.82 20.95
C HIS A 9 -2.74 4.34 20.21
N LEU A 10 -3.76 3.50 20.16
CA LEU A 10 -5.10 3.80 19.71
C LEU A 10 -6.02 3.69 20.91
N LEU A 11 -6.76 4.75 21.25
CA LEU A 11 -7.81 4.71 22.26
C LEU A 11 -9.14 4.37 21.60
N VAL A 12 -9.86 3.42 22.17
CA VAL A 12 -11.18 2.97 21.74
C VAL A 12 -12.14 3.04 22.90
N GLN A 13 -13.22 3.80 22.76
CA GLN A 13 -14.29 3.84 23.74
C GLN A 13 -15.16 2.61 23.61
N VAL A 14 -15.47 1.97 24.73
CA VAL A 14 -16.31 0.77 24.78
C VAL A 14 -17.42 0.91 25.80
N SER A 15 -18.54 0.27 25.57
CA SER A 15 -19.69 0.32 26.50
C SER A 15 -19.58 -0.71 27.61
N ASP A 16 -18.80 -1.78 27.41
CA ASP A 16 -18.56 -2.86 28.35
C ASP A 16 -17.11 -3.36 28.16
N LEU A 17 -16.29 -3.12 29.19
CA LEU A 17 -14.85 -3.42 29.11
C LEU A 17 -14.57 -4.90 29.04
N ASP A 18 -15.24 -5.72 29.85
CA ASP A 18 -15.01 -7.16 29.90
C ASP A 18 -15.36 -7.85 28.57
N ARG A 19 -16.51 -7.48 28.02
CA ARG A 19 -16.96 -7.98 26.71
C ARG A 19 -16.00 -7.56 25.59
N SER A 20 -15.57 -6.32 25.59
CA SER A 20 -14.68 -5.79 24.56
C SER A 20 -13.27 -6.37 24.71
N GLU A 21 -12.71 -6.42 25.91
CA GLU A 21 -11.42 -7.06 26.17
C GLU A 21 -11.41 -8.52 25.68
N ALA A 22 -12.45 -9.30 26.03
CA ALA A 22 -12.58 -10.67 25.57
C ALA A 22 -12.59 -10.75 24.03
N PHE A 23 -13.36 -9.87 23.38
CA PHE A 23 -13.39 -9.80 21.92
C PHE A 23 -12.01 -9.54 21.30
N TYR A 24 -11.28 -8.52 21.77
CA TYR A 24 -9.98 -8.16 21.21
C TYR A 24 -8.93 -9.25 21.43
N ARG A 25 -8.98 -9.94 22.56
CA ARG A 25 -8.11 -11.07 22.85
C ARG A 25 -8.47 -12.30 22.04
N ASP A 26 -9.74 -12.60 21.86
CA ASP A 26 -10.19 -13.81 21.18
C ASP A 26 -10.11 -13.67 19.65
N VAL A 27 -10.49 -12.51 19.11
CA VAL A 27 -10.57 -12.29 17.65
C VAL A 27 -9.22 -11.89 17.08
N PHE A 28 -8.50 -11.00 17.76
CA PHE A 28 -7.23 -10.45 17.26
C PHE A 28 -6.00 -11.04 17.98
N GLU A 29 -6.21 -11.92 18.99
CA GLU A 29 -5.14 -12.52 19.80
C GLU A 29 -4.21 -11.48 20.44
N LEU A 30 -4.76 -10.32 20.85
CA LEU A 30 -3.97 -9.28 21.50
C LEU A 30 -3.57 -9.71 22.91
N GLU A 31 -2.33 -9.37 23.27
CA GLU A 31 -1.81 -9.57 24.61
C GLU A 31 -2.39 -8.51 25.57
N LEU A 32 -2.97 -8.93 26.70
CA LEU A 32 -3.35 -8.00 27.76
C LEU A 32 -2.08 -7.58 28.53
N VAL A 33 -1.76 -6.30 28.50
CA VAL A 33 -0.67 -5.71 29.29
C VAL A 33 -1.11 -5.48 30.73
N GLY A 34 -2.35 -4.99 30.93
CA GLY A 34 -2.97 -4.81 32.23
C GLY A 34 -4.21 -3.98 32.18
N ARG A 35 -4.89 -3.88 33.33
CA ARG A 35 -6.09 -3.05 33.52
C ARG A 35 -5.78 -1.87 34.41
N ASP A 36 -6.52 -0.79 34.21
CA ASP A 36 -6.44 0.45 34.99
C ASP A 36 -5.02 1.00 35.14
N LEU A 37 -4.20 0.81 34.10
CA LEU A 37 -2.81 1.28 34.06
C LEU A 37 -2.68 2.77 33.71
N VAL A 38 -3.74 3.37 33.21
CA VAL A 38 -3.77 4.78 32.82
C VAL A 38 -4.89 5.50 33.55
N ASN A 39 -4.65 6.77 33.90
CA ASN A 39 -5.65 7.63 34.55
C ASN A 39 -6.61 8.21 33.51
N GLU A 40 -7.53 7.38 33.05
CA GLU A 40 -8.61 7.78 32.17
C GLU A 40 -9.93 7.90 32.95
N GLU A 41 -10.95 8.49 32.33
CA GLU A 41 -12.25 8.76 32.96
C GLU A 41 -13.09 7.51 33.27
N GLY A 42 -12.55 6.30 33.09
CA GLY A 42 -13.25 5.05 33.33
C GLY A 42 -12.34 3.84 33.42
N PRO A 43 -12.90 2.67 33.77
CA PRO A 43 -12.15 1.42 33.73
C PRO A 43 -11.52 1.20 32.38
N ASN A 44 -10.28 0.71 32.35
CA ASN A 44 -9.54 0.58 31.09
C ASN A 44 -8.69 -0.69 31.04
N SER A 45 -8.44 -1.15 29.81
CA SER A 45 -7.55 -2.26 29.52
C SER A 45 -6.56 -1.85 28.43
N LEU A 46 -5.28 -2.09 28.68
CA LEU A 46 -4.22 -1.87 27.73
C LEU A 46 -3.85 -3.19 27.07
N LEU A 47 -4.02 -3.26 25.76
CA LEU A 47 -3.72 -4.42 24.92
C LEU A 47 -2.56 -4.11 23.98
N LYS A 48 -1.83 -5.15 23.56
CA LYS A 48 -0.65 -5.01 22.70
C LYS A 48 -0.68 -5.98 21.53
N THR A 49 -0.30 -5.49 20.35
CA THR A 49 -0.06 -6.30 19.15
C THR A 49 1.33 -6.93 19.17
N ASN A 50 1.57 -7.94 18.33
CA ASN A 50 2.89 -8.56 18.18
C ASN A 50 4.00 -7.57 17.75
N SER A 51 3.63 -6.49 17.07
CA SER A 51 4.56 -5.43 16.65
C SER A 51 4.76 -4.33 17.71
N GLY A 52 4.14 -4.50 18.90
CA GLY A 52 4.30 -3.57 20.00
C GLY A 52 3.37 -2.35 20.01
N HIS A 53 2.46 -2.22 19.02
CA HIS A 53 1.45 -1.15 19.06
C HIS A 53 0.43 -1.43 20.15
N MET A 54 0.00 -0.36 20.84
CA MET A 54 -0.93 -0.46 21.94
C MET A 54 -2.35 -0.11 21.50
N ILE A 55 -3.33 -0.80 22.11
CA ILE A 55 -4.76 -0.47 22.02
C ILE A 55 -5.26 -0.29 23.44
N LEU A 56 -5.74 0.90 23.74
CA LEU A 56 -6.32 1.25 25.03
C LEU A 56 -7.85 1.22 24.89
N LEU A 57 -8.49 0.28 25.58
CA LEU A 57 -9.94 0.22 25.71
C LEU A 57 -10.35 1.03 26.96
N VAL A 58 -11.26 1.96 26.81
CA VAL A 58 -11.78 2.78 27.92
C VAL A 58 -13.30 2.62 27.97
N GLN A 59 -13.80 2.12 29.11
CA GLN A 59 -15.24 2.03 29.31
C GLN A 59 -15.83 3.40 29.60
N VAL A 60 -16.86 3.77 28.85
CA VAL A 60 -17.54 5.06 29.00
C VAL A 60 -18.98 4.87 29.45
N ALA A 61 -19.46 5.81 30.25
CA ALA A 61 -20.84 5.78 30.78
C ALA A 61 -21.89 6.23 29.73
N HIS A 62 -21.46 6.99 28.72
CA HIS A 62 -22.37 7.42 27.65
C HIS A 62 -22.46 6.36 26.54
N PRO A 63 -23.55 6.32 25.74
CA PRO A 63 -23.66 5.38 24.63
C PRO A 63 -22.51 5.56 23.61
N VAL A 64 -21.80 4.46 23.33
CA VAL A 64 -20.85 4.44 22.23
C VAL A 64 -21.64 4.47 20.92
N LYS A 65 -21.39 5.48 20.10
CA LYS A 65 -22.00 5.59 18.78
C LYS A 65 -21.01 5.11 17.74
N PRO A 66 -21.19 3.91 17.19
CA PRO A 66 -20.36 3.45 16.10
C PRO A 66 -20.51 4.42 14.92
N PHE A 67 -19.46 4.60 14.17
CA PHE A 67 -19.56 5.29 12.89
C PHE A 67 -20.63 4.60 12.03
N ARG A 68 -21.34 5.42 11.24
CA ARG A 68 -22.49 4.95 10.44
C ARG A 68 -22.22 3.57 9.87
N PRO A 69 -23.14 2.61 10.07
CA PRO A 69 -23.07 1.33 9.37
C PRO A 69 -22.86 1.58 7.88
N ASN A 70 -21.92 0.89 7.26
CA ASN A 70 -21.52 1.06 5.86
C ASN A 70 -20.68 2.32 5.51
N SER A 71 -20.31 3.16 6.47
CA SER A 71 -19.31 4.20 6.21
C SER A 71 -17.95 3.56 6.05
N ILE A 72 -17.33 3.74 4.88
CA ILE A 72 -15.95 3.36 4.63
C ILE A 72 -14.95 4.41 5.13
N ALA A 73 -15.48 5.53 5.65
CA ALA A 73 -14.68 6.73 5.91
C ALA A 73 -13.78 6.58 7.13
N ILE A 74 -14.19 5.79 8.14
CA ILE A 74 -13.36 5.57 9.33
C ILE A 74 -13.34 4.09 9.68
N HIS A 75 -12.14 3.53 9.69
CA HIS A 75 -11.85 2.19 10.15
C HIS A 75 -10.40 2.12 10.59
N HIS A 76 -10.10 1.18 11.44
CA HIS A 76 -8.73 0.79 11.76
C HIS A 76 -8.37 -0.43 10.93
N ALA A 77 -7.11 -0.56 10.54
CA ALA A 77 -6.66 -1.71 9.77
C ALA A 77 -5.53 -2.42 10.49
N PHE A 78 -5.68 -3.74 10.67
CA PHE A 78 -4.64 -4.62 11.16
C PHE A 78 -4.00 -5.38 10.01
N TYR A 79 -2.70 -5.54 10.07
CA TYR A 79 -1.94 -6.34 9.13
C TYR A 79 -1.59 -7.69 9.75
N LEU A 80 -1.92 -8.77 9.04
CA LEU A 80 -1.67 -10.15 9.45
C LEU A 80 -0.74 -10.86 8.46
N THR A 81 -0.01 -11.84 8.94
CA THR A 81 0.58 -12.84 8.04
C THR A 81 -0.53 -13.69 7.42
N MET A 82 -0.25 -14.37 6.31
CA MET A 82 -1.24 -15.27 5.69
C MET A 82 -1.69 -16.40 6.61
N GLU A 83 -0.77 -16.92 7.44
CA GLU A 83 -1.10 -17.92 8.45
C GLU A 83 -2.12 -17.40 9.47
N GLN A 84 -1.84 -16.21 10.02
CA GLN A 84 -2.74 -15.53 10.96
C GLN A 84 -4.10 -15.21 10.31
N TYR A 85 -4.09 -14.77 9.04
CA TYR A 85 -5.30 -14.47 8.29
C TYR A 85 -6.18 -15.71 8.11
N ASN A 86 -5.60 -16.82 7.69
CA ASN A 86 -6.31 -18.08 7.51
C ASN A 86 -6.91 -18.58 8.84
N ARG A 87 -6.11 -18.54 9.91
CA ARG A 87 -6.56 -18.89 11.25
C ARG A 87 -7.71 -17.99 11.72
N ALA A 88 -7.65 -16.69 11.47
CA ALA A 88 -8.73 -15.76 11.82
C ALA A 88 -10.02 -16.06 11.05
N ILE A 89 -9.94 -16.41 9.77
CA ILE A 89 -11.10 -16.82 8.96
C ILE A 89 -11.72 -18.10 9.49
N GLU A 90 -10.91 -19.12 9.81
CA GLU A 90 -11.40 -20.39 10.34
C GLU A 90 -12.14 -20.21 11.67
N ARG A 91 -11.57 -19.43 12.59
CA ARG A 91 -12.20 -19.11 13.88
C ARG A 91 -13.54 -18.38 13.70
N ARG A 92 -13.60 -17.41 12.80
CA ARG A 92 -14.85 -16.68 12.54
C ARG A 92 -15.92 -17.57 11.94
N ARG A 93 -15.58 -18.44 11.00
CA ARG A 93 -16.50 -19.42 10.44
C ARG A 93 -17.02 -20.39 11.50
N ALA A 94 -16.14 -20.88 12.36
CA ALA A 94 -16.49 -21.74 13.48
C ALA A 94 -17.45 -21.04 14.47
N ALA A 95 -17.32 -19.74 14.65
CA ALA A 95 -18.22 -18.91 15.46
C ALA A 95 -19.51 -18.48 14.73
N GLY A 96 -19.75 -18.96 13.50
CA GLY A 96 -20.96 -18.67 12.72
C GLY A 96 -20.99 -17.26 12.11
N HIS A 97 -19.84 -16.57 12.04
CA HIS A 97 -19.77 -15.26 11.42
C HIS A 97 -19.49 -15.34 9.93
N ASP A 98 -20.15 -14.47 9.16
CA ASP A 98 -19.82 -14.28 7.75
C ASP A 98 -18.42 -13.66 7.62
N VAL A 99 -17.61 -14.26 6.75
CA VAL A 99 -16.27 -13.80 6.37
C VAL A 99 -16.24 -13.33 4.92
N GLY A 100 -17.36 -12.81 4.46
CA GLY A 100 -17.51 -12.30 3.10
C GLY A 100 -16.42 -11.31 2.75
N ASP A 101 -15.86 -11.46 1.54
CA ASP A 101 -14.89 -10.53 1.00
C ASP A 101 -15.59 -9.27 0.49
N THR A 102 -15.68 -8.26 1.32
CA THR A 102 -16.47 -7.08 1.05
C THR A 102 -15.85 -6.12 0.00
N ARG A 103 -14.63 -6.37 -0.50
CA ARG A 103 -13.93 -5.38 -1.35
C ARG A 103 -12.99 -5.96 -2.41
N LYS A 104 -13.39 -7.00 -3.11
CA LYS A 104 -12.62 -7.55 -4.25
C LYS A 104 -12.24 -6.51 -5.30
N ALA A 105 -13.08 -5.50 -5.53
CA ALA A 105 -12.90 -4.50 -6.57
C ALA A 105 -11.68 -3.57 -6.36
N PHE A 106 -11.13 -3.49 -5.15
CA PHE A 106 -10.03 -2.59 -4.81
C PHE A 106 -8.72 -3.30 -4.51
N ARG A 107 -8.68 -4.62 -4.68
CA ARG A 107 -7.51 -5.43 -4.33
C ARG A 107 -6.76 -5.86 -5.56
N ALA A 108 -5.43 -5.78 -5.46
CA ALA A 108 -4.58 -6.53 -6.34
C ALA A 108 -4.70 -8.02 -6.01
N GLU A 109 -4.52 -8.87 -6.99
CA GLU A 109 -4.43 -10.32 -6.79
C GLU A 109 -3.39 -10.65 -5.71
N GLY A 110 -3.70 -11.58 -4.82
CA GLY A 110 -2.84 -11.92 -3.68
C GLY A 110 -2.96 -11.00 -2.46
N GLN A 111 -3.83 -9.99 -2.50
CA GLN A 111 -4.20 -9.20 -1.33
C GLN A 111 -5.55 -9.69 -0.77
N TYR A 112 -5.55 -9.98 0.50
CA TYR A 112 -6.69 -10.52 1.23
C TYR A 112 -7.13 -9.54 2.30
N SER A 113 -8.41 -9.34 2.50
CA SER A 113 -8.92 -8.67 3.68
C SER A 113 -10.37 -9.03 3.96
N PHE A 114 -10.79 -8.85 5.20
CA PHE A 114 -12.19 -8.88 5.62
C PHE A 114 -12.43 -7.79 6.67
N ASP A 115 -13.68 -7.44 6.87
CA ASP A 115 -14.07 -6.50 7.90
C ASP A 115 -14.54 -7.24 9.16
N VAL A 116 -14.18 -6.70 10.30
CA VAL A 116 -14.61 -7.15 11.64
C VAL A 116 -15.22 -5.96 12.36
N PHE A 117 -16.33 -6.18 13.04
CA PHE A 117 -16.91 -5.19 13.93
C PHE A 117 -16.74 -5.67 15.36
N ASP A 118 -16.27 -4.80 16.24
CA ASP A 118 -16.24 -5.09 17.66
C ASP A 118 -17.66 -5.06 18.27
N PRO A 119 -17.83 -5.41 19.55
CA PRO A 119 -19.15 -5.43 20.17
C PRO A 119 -19.87 -4.09 20.20
N ASP A 120 -19.16 -2.98 20.09
CA ASP A 120 -19.70 -1.62 20.04
C ASP A 120 -19.84 -1.07 18.61
N GLY A 121 -19.49 -1.87 17.59
CA GLY A 121 -19.64 -1.55 16.19
C GLY A 121 -18.47 -0.78 15.58
N HIS A 122 -17.34 -0.68 16.25
CA HIS A 122 -16.11 -0.15 15.64
C HIS A 122 -15.64 -1.09 14.57
N ARG A 123 -15.33 -0.52 13.39
CA ARG A 123 -14.93 -1.29 12.23
C ARG A 123 -13.43 -1.48 12.18
N TYR A 124 -13.01 -2.71 12.01
CA TYR A 124 -11.64 -3.12 11.76
C TYR A 124 -11.53 -3.81 10.41
N GLN A 125 -10.61 -3.37 9.58
CA GLN A 125 -10.22 -4.09 8.39
C GLN A 125 -9.00 -4.95 8.71
N VAL A 126 -9.13 -6.25 8.49
CA VAL A 126 -8.01 -7.18 8.62
C VAL A 126 -7.43 -7.42 7.25
N GLN A 127 -6.12 -7.23 7.10
CA GLN A 127 -5.43 -7.32 5.81
C GLN A 127 -4.26 -8.29 5.87
N ALA A 128 -4.06 -9.04 4.79
CA ALA A 128 -2.87 -9.84 4.57
C ALA A 128 -2.44 -9.80 3.11
N VAL A 129 -1.15 -10.03 2.87
CA VAL A 129 -0.59 -10.19 1.53
C VAL A 129 -0.08 -11.63 1.41
N GLY A 130 -0.68 -12.38 0.49
CA GLY A 130 -0.29 -13.76 0.23
C GLY A 130 1.01 -13.87 -0.57
N PRO A 131 1.60 -15.05 -0.58
CA PRO A 131 2.79 -15.33 -1.37
C PRO A 131 2.56 -15.12 -2.87
N GLU A 132 1.32 -15.23 -3.33
CA GLU A 132 0.91 -14.95 -4.71
C GLU A 132 1.16 -13.48 -5.08
N ALA A 133 0.85 -12.53 -4.17
CA ALA A 133 1.13 -11.12 -4.39
C ALA A 133 2.63 -10.85 -4.55
N SER A 134 3.46 -11.56 -3.77
CA SER A 134 4.91 -11.49 -3.94
C SER A 134 5.38 -12.10 -5.25
N LYS A 135 4.71 -13.17 -5.72
CA LYS A 135 4.99 -13.78 -7.02
C LYS A 135 4.56 -12.87 -8.18
N ILE A 136 3.40 -12.23 -8.07
CA ILE A 136 2.92 -11.27 -9.08
C ILE A 136 3.86 -10.08 -9.19
N ILE A 137 4.35 -9.55 -8.07
CA ILE A 137 5.32 -8.45 -8.06
C ILE A 137 6.71 -8.91 -8.58
N LYS A 138 7.05 -10.19 -8.37
CA LYS A 138 8.34 -10.76 -8.79
C LYS A 138 8.27 -11.53 -10.10
N ALA A 139 7.07 -11.91 -10.54
CA ALA A 139 6.90 -12.63 -11.79
C ALA A 139 7.09 -11.65 -12.95
N GLY A 140 8.29 -11.56 -13.42
CA GLY A 140 8.59 -10.89 -14.66
C GLY A 140 7.80 -11.50 -15.83
N LYS A 141 7.57 -10.70 -16.83
CA LYS A 141 7.01 -11.11 -18.12
C LYS A 141 8.10 -11.29 -19.16
N GLY A 142 9.35 -11.45 -18.68
CA GLY A 142 10.50 -11.44 -19.56
C GLY A 142 10.80 -10.04 -20.11
N LYS A 143 11.43 -10.02 -21.26
CA LYS A 143 11.73 -8.79 -21.98
C LYS A 143 10.51 -8.33 -22.79
N VAL A 144 9.98 -7.18 -22.42
CA VAL A 144 8.79 -6.57 -23.02
C VAL A 144 9.24 -5.55 -24.07
N VAL A 145 8.86 -5.76 -25.32
CA VAL A 145 9.05 -4.78 -26.40
C VAL A 145 7.96 -3.71 -26.30
N CYS A 146 8.35 -2.48 -26.00
CA CYS A 146 7.43 -1.37 -25.77
C CYS A 146 7.05 -0.60 -27.04
N GLY A 147 7.86 -0.65 -28.07
CA GLY A 147 7.73 0.10 -29.31
C GLY A 147 8.99 0.90 -29.64
N ASN A 148 8.92 1.77 -30.65
CA ASN A 148 10.06 2.62 -31.01
C ASN A 148 10.14 3.84 -30.09
N ALA A 149 11.32 4.22 -29.67
CA ALA A 149 11.56 5.35 -28.78
C ALA A 149 11.00 6.68 -29.30
N ARG A 150 10.88 6.82 -30.63
CA ARG A 150 10.31 8.01 -31.28
C ARG A 150 8.79 8.13 -31.12
N ASP A 151 8.11 7.01 -30.82
CA ASP A 151 6.65 6.98 -30.65
C ASP A 151 6.23 7.54 -29.28
N PHE A 152 7.17 7.74 -28.36
CA PHE A 152 6.92 8.27 -27.03
C PHE A 152 7.26 9.74 -26.95
N ALA A 153 6.24 10.59 -26.86
CA ALA A 153 6.43 12.03 -26.71
C ALA A 153 7.22 12.37 -25.44
N PRO A 154 8.13 13.38 -25.48
CA PRO A 154 8.81 13.86 -24.27
C PRO A 154 7.83 14.14 -23.15
N GLY A 155 8.11 13.67 -21.95
CA GLY A 155 7.23 13.82 -20.77
C GLY A 155 6.10 12.81 -20.68
N SER A 156 5.88 11.95 -21.67
CA SER A 156 4.80 10.95 -21.62
C SER A 156 5.02 9.89 -20.55
N VAL A 157 3.90 9.34 -20.06
CA VAL A 157 3.84 8.22 -19.13
C VAL A 157 2.88 7.19 -19.72
N THR A 158 3.39 6.04 -20.12
CA THR A 158 2.62 4.96 -20.75
C THR A 158 2.50 3.78 -19.83
N HIS A 159 1.29 3.29 -19.59
CA HIS A 159 1.03 2.15 -18.71
C HIS A 159 1.02 0.84 -19.49
N PHE A 160 1.99 0.00 -19.24
CA PHE A 160 2.03 -1.39 -19.69
C PHE A 160 1.36 -2.27 -18.62
N LYS A 161 0.03 -2.26 -18.63
CA LYS A 161 -0.78 -2.84 -17.55
C LYS A 161 -0.48 -4.32 -17.31
N ASP A 162 -0.44 -5.12 -18.39
CA ASP A 162 -0.23 -6.56 -18.31
C ASP A 162 1.22 -6.92 -17.91
N ALA A 163 2.16 -6.02 -18.17
CA ALA A 163 3.56 -6.16 -17.79
C ALA A 163 3.90 -5.42 -16.47
N GLN A 164 2.90 -4.78 -15.83
CA GLN A 164 2.95 -4.25 -14.47
C GLN A 164 3.94 -3.09 -14.27
N PHE A 165 4.16 -2.26 -15.27
CA PHE A 165 5.02 -1.08 -15.17
C PHE A 165 4.48 0.12 -15.95
N TYR A 166 5.04 1.28 -15.63
CA TYR A 166 4.89 2.51 -16.39
C TYR A 166 6.21 2.86 -17.06
N LEU A 167 6.18 3.07 -18.37
CA LEU A 167 7.30 3.62 -19.12
C LEU A 167 7.19 5.14 -19.11
N VAL A 168 8.16 5.80 -18.51
CA VAL A 168 8.26 7.25 -18.43
C VAL A 168 9.30 7.76 -19.41
N ARG A 169 8.90 8.65 -20.32
CA ARG A 169 9.80 9.35 -21.21
C ARG A 169 10.30 10.64 -20.54
N HIS A 170 11.54 10.61 -20.05
CA HIS A 170 12.25 11.79 -19.56
C HIS A 170 12.88 12.56 -20.70
N ASP A 171 13.34 13.78 -20.43
CA ASP A 171 14.01 14.62 -21.42
C ASP A 171 15.30 13.96 -21.96
N THR A 172 15.98 13.19 -21.12
CA THR A 172 17.24 12.51 -21.43
C THR A 172 17.09 11.05 -21.83
N GLY A 173 15.93 10.42 -21.68
CA GLY A 173 15.77 8.98 -21.96
C GLY A 173 14.53 8.36 -21.34
N PHE A 174 14.60 7.08 -21.01
CA PHE A 174 13.49 6.29 -20.53
C PHE A 174 13.74 5.71 -19.15
N LEU A 175 12.69 5.67 -18.33
CA LEU A 175 12.66 5.03 -17.02
C LEU A 175 11.42 4.14 -16.94
N ALA A 176 11.57 2.86 -16.59
CA ALA A 176 10.46 1.94 -16.40
C ALA A 176 10.17 1.78 -14.89
N LEU A 177 9.10 2.40 -14.41
CA LEU A 177 8.70 2.34 -13.01
C LEU A 177 7.69 1.22 -12.78
N SER A 178 7.89 0.43 -11.73
CA SER A 178 6.89 -0.54 -11.29
C SER A 178 5.56 0.15 -11.01
N HIS A 179 4.46 -0.45 -11.44
CA HIS A 179 3.13 0.08 -11.13
C HIS A 179 2.66 -0.20 -9.68
N TRP A 180 3.49 -0.89 -8.89
CA TRP A 180 3.20 -1.22 -7.51
C TRP A 180 3.71 -0.16 -6.55
N CYS A 181 2.80 0.36 -5.70
CA CYS A 181 3.14 1.29 -4.64
C CYS A 181 4.10 0.65 -3.63
N THR A 182 5.16 1.35 -3.26
CA THR A 182 6.17 0.86 -2.31
C THR A 182 5.69 0.80 -0.86
N HIS A 183 4.50 1.38 -0.56
CA HIS A 183 3.89 1.29 0.77
C HIS A 183 3.32 -0.12 1.02
N MET A 184 2.25 -0.49 0.30
CA MET A 184 1.52 -1.76 0.48
C MET A 184 1.11 -2.38 -0.87
N ASN A 185 1.91 -2.20 -1.89
CA ASN A 185 1.73 -2.79 -3.21
C ASN A 185 0.35 -2.52 -3.87
N GLY A 186 -0.27 -1.38 -3.56
CA GLY A 186 -1.45 -0.92 -4.31
C GLY A 186 -1.06 -0.58 -5.76
N VAL A 187 -1.95 -0.84 -6.71
CA VAL A 187 -1.73 -0.45 -8.11
C VAL A 187 -1.85 1.05 -8.25
N LEU A 188 -0.76 1.67 -8.67
CA LEU A 188 -0.70 3.10 -8.90
C LEU A 188 -1.55 3.49 -10.12
N LYS A 189 -2.08 4.71 -10.08
CA LYS A 189 -2.76 5.35 -11.22
C LYS A 189 -1.98 6.60 -11.61
N TRP A 190 -1.63 6.73 -12.89
CA TRP A 190 -1.11 7.98 -13.39
C TRP A 190 -2.21 9.02 -13.52
N GLN A 191 -2.00 10.20 -12.94
CA GLN A 191 -2.92 11.33 -12.98
C GLN A 191 -2.29 12.47 -13.78
N GLN A 192 -2.64 12.57 -15.05
CA GLN A 192 -2.07 13.55 -15.98
C GLN A 192 -2.22 15.00 -15.49
N SER A 193 -3.38 15.35 -14.93
CA SER A 193 -3.66 16.70 -14.43
C SER A 193 -2.78 17.12 -13.25
N TYR A 194 -2.25 16.17 -12.51
CA TYR A 194 -1.38 16.40 -11.33
C TYR A 194 0.08 16.03 -11.59
N TRP A 195 0.39 15.50 -12.77
CA TRP A 195 1.73 15.01 -13.12
C TRP A 195 2.32 14.06 -12.07
N SER A 196 1.47 13.22 -11.49
CA SER A 196 1.84 12.33 -10.39
C SER A 196 1.19 10.95 -10.53
N PHE A 197 1.88 9.96 -9.99
CA PHE A 197 1.29 8.68 -9.66
C PHE A 197 0.54 8.78 -8.35
N PHE A 198 -0.62 8.18 -8.26
CA PHE A 198 -1.48 8.13 -7.10
C PHE A 198 -1.80 6.70 -6.72
N CYS A 199 -1.66 6.37 -5.43
CA CYS A 199 -2.08 5.10 -4.88
C CYS A 199 -3.45 5.26 -4.21
N PRO A 200 -4.51 4.57 -4.69
CA PRO A 200 -5.85 4.73 -4.13
C PRO A 200 -6.04 4.08 -2.75
N PHE A 201 -5.02 3.37 -2.23
CA PHE A 201 -5.14 2.70 -0.95
C PHE A 201 -4.94 3.66 0.23
N HIS A 202 -3.90 4.50 0.19
CA HIS A 202 -3.54 5.39 1.29
C HIS A 202 -3.04 6.75 0.80
N ASP A 203 -3.48 7.18 -0.37
CA ASP A 203 -3.20 8.48 -0.97
C ASP A 203 -1.70 8.77 -1.16
N ALA A 204 -0.88 7.72 -1.27
CA ALA A 204 0.53 7.89 -1.58
C ALA A 204 0.68 8.46 -2.99
N THR A 205 1.50 9.51 -3.13
CA THR A 205 1.79 10.16 -4.40
C THR A 205 3.28 10.08 -4.73
N PHE A 206 3.58 9.96 -6.04
CA PHE A 206 4.96 9.92 -6.53
C PHE A 206 5.06 10.74 -7.81
N ASN A 207 6.20 11.41 -7.98
CA ASN A 207 6.50 12.15 -9.20
C ASN A 207 6.93 11.20 -10.34
N ARG A 208 7.21 11.75 -11.54
CA ARG A 208 7.67 10.97 -12.71
C ARG A 208 9.04 10.32 -12.55
N LYS A 209 9.83 10.76 -11.59
CA LYS A 209 11.08 10.10 -11.19
C LYS A 209 10.83 8.94 -10.23
N GLY A 210 9.56 8.73 -9.81
CA GLY A 210 9.17 7.73 -8.82
C GLY A 210 9.53 8.08 -7.39
N GLU A 211 9.86 9.33 -7.10
CA GLU A 211 10.10 9.80 -5.74
C GLU A 211 8.79 10.15 -5.06
N SER A 212 8.66 9.83 -3.79
CA SER A 212 7.45 10.16 -3.01
C SER A 212 7.29 11.66 -2.89
N THR A 213 6.09 12.13 -3.21
CA THR A 213 5.64 13.52 -3.03
C THR A 213 4.55 13.62 -1.95
N SER A 214 4.26 12.52 -1.28
CA SER A 214 3.28 12.49 -0.20
C SER A 214 3.71 13.36 0.97
N HIS A 215 2.78 14.10 1.54
CA HIS A 215 2.99 14.84 2.79
C HIS A 215 3.18 13.89 3.99
N LYS A 216 2.74 12.65 3.87
CA LYS A 216 3.02 11.57 4.83
C LYS A 216 4.44 11.09 4.59
N ALA A 217 5.30 11.25 5.59
CA ALA A 217 6.72 10.98 5.49
C ALA A 217 7.05 9.55 5.01
N GLY A 218 8.01 9.45 4.10
CA GLY A 218 8.91 8.33 4.07
C GLY A 218 8.52 7.13 3.23
N TYR A 219 7.62 7.22 2.23
CA TYR A 219 7.50 6.10 1.28
C TYR A 219 8.79 5.97 0.46
N PRO A 220 9.39 4.76 0.40
CA PRO A 220 10.52 4.53 -0.49
C PRO A 220 10.17 4.91 -1.93
N PRO A 221 11.14 5.35 -2.75
CA PRO A 221 10.90 5.59 -4.16
C PRO A 221 10.39 4.33 -4.87
N LEU A 222 9.63 4.53 -5.95
CA LEU A 222 9.14 3.42 -6.76
C LEU A 222 10.31 2.61 -7.30
N ARG A 223 10.18 1.29 -7.25
CA ARG A 223 11.12 0.36 -7.89
C ARG A 223 11.06 0.54 -9.40
N HIS A 224 12.12 0.16 -10.07
CA HIS A 224 12.20 0.28 -11.53
C HIS A 224 12.76 -1.01 -12.18
N HIS A 225 12.50 -1.13 -13.46
CA HIS A 225 13.01 -2.22 -14.29
C HIS A 225 14.12 -1.70 -15.21
N PRO A 226 15.12 -2.53 -15.57
CA PRO A 226 16.10 -2.17 -16.58
C PRO A 226 15.43 -1.88 -17.93
N VAL A 227 15.87 -0.81 -18.57
CA VAL A 227 15.45 -0.45 -19.92
C VAL A 227 16.64 -0.56 -20.86
N GLN A 228 16.42 -1.13 -22.02
CA GLN A 228 17.39 -1.19 -23.11
C GLN A 228 16.77 -0.57 -24.35
N ILE A 229 17.61 0.08 -25.18
CA ILE A 229 17.18 0.62 -26.47
C ILE A 229 18.19 0.09 -27.49
N ASP A 230 17.69 -0.65 -28.47
CA ASP A 230 18.52 -1.20 -29.52
C ASP A 230 18.93 -0.17 -30.60
N ALA A 231 19.78 -0.57 -31.54
CA ALA A 231 20.24 0.32 -32.59
C ALA A 231 19.12 0.80 -33.54
N ALA A 232 17.99 0.08 -33.60
CA ALA A 232 16.80 0.49 -34.35
C ALA A 232 15.90 1.47 -33.56
N GLY A 233 16.23 1.75 -32.29
CA GLY A 233 15.44 2.59 -31.41
C GLY A 233 14.32 1.83 -30.73
N THR A 234 14.31 0.50 -30.70
CA THR A 234 13.30 -0.29 -30.01
C THR A 234 13.52 -0.24 -28.51
N VAL A 235 12.53 0.21 -27.75
CA VAL A 235 12.57 0.22 -26.29
C VAL A 235 12.15 -1.15 -25.76
N ILE A 236 13.00 -1.74 -24.94
CA ILE A 236 12.82 -3.06 -24.33
C ILE A 236 12.97 -2.92 -22.82
N VAL A 237 11.99 -3.41 -22.05
CA VAL A 237 12.00 -3.42 -20.58
C VAL A 237 12.16 -4.85 -20.10
N ASP A 238 13.16 -5.09 -19.25
CA ASP A 238 13.36 -6.39 -18.60
C ASP A 238 12.56 -6.44 -17.29
N THR A 239 11.40 -7.10 -17.33
CA THR A 239 10.51 -7.17 -16.18
C THR A 239 10.85 -8.30 -15.20
N ASP A 240 11.79 -9.18 -15.54
CA ASP A 240 12.27 -10.23 -14.63
C ASP A 240 13.18 -9.65 -13.56
N GLU A 241 13.72 -8.45 -13.79
CA GLU A 241 14.54 -7.72 -12.84
C GLU A 241 13.77 -6.51 -12.29
N LEU A 242 13.63 -6.45 -10.96
CA LEU A 242 12.97 -5.35 -10.24
C LEU A 242 13.94 -4.74 -9.24
N LEU A 243 14.43 -3.54 -9.56
CA LEU A 243 15.46 -2.84 -8.81
C LEU A 243 14.86 -1.91 -7.77
N GLY A 244 15.27 -2.09 -6.50
CA GLY A 244 15.01 -1.15 -5.43
C GLY A 244 16.00 0.01 -5.45
N ARG A 245 15.60 1.17 -4.91
CA ARG A 245 16.46 2.36 -4.83
C ARG A 245 16.15 3.20 -3.59
N LYS A 246 17.12 3.99 -3.14
CA LYS A 246 16.97 4.93 -2.01
C LYS A 246 16.53 6.32 -2.49
N ALA A 247 16.91 6.71 -3.69
CA ALA A 247 16.59 7.97 -4.34
C ALA A 247 16.63 7.80 -5.86
N PHE A 248 16.11 8.76 -6.60
CA PHE A 248 16.36 8.86 -8.02
C PHE A 248 17.82 9.23 -8.29
N SER A 249 18.39 8.60 -9.34
CA SER A 249 19.71 8.94 -9.89
C SER A 249 19.62 8.95 -11.42
N PRO A 250 20.28 9.89 -12.12
CA PRO A 250 20.22 10.01 -13.58
C PRO A 250 20.65 8.73 -14.35
N ASP A 251 21.54 7.92 -13.79
CA ASP A 251 21.99 6.66 -14.35
C ASP A 251 20.90 5.57 -14.41
N GLN A 252 19.78 5.76 -13.71
CA GLN A 252 18.60 4.91 -13.80
C GLN A 252 17.77 5.17 -15.07
N VAL A 253 18.05 6.27 -15.76
CA VAL A 253 17.40 6.63 -17.03
C VAL A 253 18.26 6.10 -18.17
N THR A 254 17.69 5.22 -18.99
CA THR A 254 18.37 4.76 -20.22
C THR A 254 18.38 5.89 -21.24
N PRO A 255 19.55 6.38 -21.66
CA PRO A 255 19.65 7.56 -22.51
C PRO A 255 18.99 7.37 -23.87
N TRP A 256 18.25 8.38 -24.30
CA TRP A 256 17.74 8.51 -25.65
C TRP A 256 17.61 9.99 -25.99
N PRO A 257 18.37 10.53 -26.95
CA PRO A 257 18.37 11.97 -27.22
C PRO A 257 16.99 12.45 -27.65
N CYS A 258 16.60 13.62 -27.18
CA CYS A 258 15.44 14.34 -27.70
C CYS A 258 15.80 14.84 -29.11
N MET A 259 14.86 14.71 -30.06
CA MET A 259 15.11 15.12 -31.47
C MET A 259 15.56 16.60 -31.62
N ALA A 260 15.25 17.45 -30.65
CA ALA A 260 15.73 18.85 -30.62
C ALA A 260 17.28 18.94 -30.47
N ALA A 261 17.93 17.95 -29.86
CA ALA A 261 19.40 17.93 -29.73
C ALA A 261 20.09 17.29 -30.95
N ALA A 262 19.40 16.44 -31.70
CA ALA A 262 19.96 15.82 -32.91
C ALA A 262 20.08 16.82 -34.06
N LEU A 263 19.15 17.78 -34.17
CA LEU A 263 19.19 18.86 -35.17
C LEU A 263 20.25 19.93 -34.89
N ALA A 264 20.78 19.99 -33.66
CA ALA A 264 21.86 20.94 -33.30
C ALA A 264 23.28 20.37 -33.57
N GLN A 265 23.41 19.11 -33.93
CA GLN A 265 24.71 18.46 -34.28
C GLN A 265 24.94 18.33 -35.79
N GLU A 266 23.97 18.70 -36.62
CA GLU A 266 24.09 18.68 -38.11
C GLU A 266 24.30 20.09 -38.72
N ASN A 267 24.60 21.12 -37.90
CA ASN A 267 24.97 22.47 -38.39
C ASN A 267 26.40 22.82 -38.04
#